data_d0195b505acfd8bc5d4ab81074146924
#
_entry.id   d0195b505acfd8bc5d4ab81074146924
#
_cell.length_a   1.000
_cell.length_b   1.000
_cell.length_c   1.000
_cell.angle_alpha   90.00
_cell.angle_beta   90.00
_cell.angle_gamma   90.00
#
_symmetry.space_group_name_H-M   'P 1'
#
loop_
_entity.id
_entity.type
_entity.pdbx_description
1 polymer ?
#
loop_
_entity_poly.entity_id
_entity_poly.type
_entity_poly.pdbx_seq_one_letter_code
_entity_poly.pdbx_strand_id
1 'polypeptide(L)'
;MLKSILMVWVLAQNVVLTEQAYQDYLGYRKVDEGVVPTELARAIERPDLAGRPFMTMMPATGPQVGIRVVQGGDQGYQPMKRVGWSAIELLVEDPEQLKRNLQGSLFRHLQGPDFLTDERNILAMQVSGPNQQLFYLTHMLDPSKSFLQPEPSPAQVGHTFIMVMGSPDISASLEFWRTYFSNDLVGPIPYRIGVLSEAYD
;
A
#
# COMPACT_ATOMS: atom_id res chain seq x y z
N MET A 1 -9.16 19.61 -3.32
CA MET A 1 -9.55 18.24 -3.69
C MET A 1 -8.30 17.42 -3.94
N LEU A 2 -8.13 16.28 -3.25
CA LEU A 2 -7.08 15.31 -3.56
C LEU A 2 -7.42 14.61 -4.88
N LYS A 3 -6.46 14.50 -5.79
CA LYS A 3 -6.70 13.92 -7.13
C LYS A 3 -6.05 12.56 -7.33
N SER A 4 -4.91 12.33 -6.69
CA SER A 4 -4.14 11.09 -6.89
C SER A 4 -3.15 10.87 -5.76
N ILE A 5 -2.75 9.61 -5.60
CA ILE A 5 -1.60 9.21 -4.80
C ILE A 5 -0.37 9.41 -5.69
N LEU A 6 0.63 10.14 -5.21
CA LEU A 6 1.88 10.35 -5.94
C LEU A 6 3.01 9.49 -5.37
N MET A 7 3.01 9.33 -4.05
CA MET A 7 4.07 8.62 -3.35
C MET A 7 3.60 8.12 -1.99
N VAL A 8 3.99 6.91 -1.66
CA VAL A 8 3.81 6.32 -0.34
C VAL A 8 5.16 6.24 0.36
N TRP A 9 5.22 6.62 1.64
CA TRP A 9 6.43 6.51 2.45
C TRP A 9 6.35 5.29 3.35
N VAL A 10 7.41 4.47 3.32
CA VAL A 10 7.58 3.27 4.13
C VAL A 10 8.88 3.40 4.93
N LEU A 11 8.83 3.13 6.21
CA LEU A 11 10.03 3.04 7.03
C LEU A 11 10.58 1.61 6.98
N ALA A 12 11.88 1.48 6.78
CA ALA A 12 12.57 0.21 6.66
C ALA A 12 13.81 0.15 7.54
N GLN A 13 13.98 -0.91 8.31
CA GLN A 13 15.20 -1.13 9.08
C GLN A 13 16.41 -1.40 8.15
N ASN A 14 16.16 -2.07 7.03
CA ASN A 14 17.17 -2.35 6.00
C ASN A 14 16.66 -1.97 4.62
N VAL A 15 17.11 -0.81 4.13
CA VAL A 15 16.70 -0.26 2.84
C VAL A 15 17.20 -1.14 1.68
N VAL A 16 18.41 -1.69 1.77
CA VAL A 16 19.01 -2.52 0.72
C VAL A 16 18.24 -3.82 0.52
N LEU A 17 17.93 -4.53 1.61
CA LEU A 17 17.11 -5.75 1.52
C LEU A 17 15.71 -5.47 1.01
N THR A 18 15.15 -4.30 1.35
CA THR A 18 13.83 -3.89 0.85
C THR A 18 13.88 -3.58 -0.64
N GLU A 19 14.95 -2.90 -1.12
CA GLU A 19 15.18 -2.66 -2.54
C GLU A 19 15.19 -3.98 -3.32
N GLN A 20 16.04 -4.90 -2.88
CA GLN A 20 16.16 -6.21 -3.53
C GLN A 20 14.82 -6.96 -3.56
N ALA A 21 14.09 -7.00 -2.43
CA ALA A 21 12.81 -7.67 -2.37
C ALA A 21 11.77 -7.03 -3.32
N TYR A 22 11.76 -5.70 -3.45
CA TYR A 22 10.83 -5.03 -4.36
C TYR A 22 11.21 -5.22 -5.82
N GLN A 23 12.51 -5.28 -6.14
CA GLN A 23 12.99 -5.59 -7.49
C GLN A 23 12.65 -7.03 -7.88
N ASP A 24 13.01 -7.99 -7.04
CA ASP A 24 12.91 -9.42 -7.36
C ASP A 24 11.46 -9.93 -7.39
N TYR A 25 10.60 -9.40 -6.53
CA TYR A 25 9.27 -9.96 -6.31
C TYR A 25 8.10 -9.06 -6.74
N LEU A 26 8.28 -7.73 -6.74
CA LEU A 26 7.27 -6.80 -7.25
C LEU A 26 7.63 -6.29 -8.66
N GLY A 27 8.84 -6.55 -9.17
CA GLY A 27 9.30 -6.04 -10.45
C GLY A 27 9.45 -4.51 -10.46
N TYR A 28 9.61 -3.90 -9.29
CA TYR A 28 9.80 -2.46 -9.19
C TYR A 28 11.26 -2.08 -9.53
N ARG A 29 11.46 -0.87 -10.02
CA ARG A 29 12.79 -0.32 -10.29
C ARG A 29 13.10 0.86 -9.38
N LYS A 30 14.35 0.97 -8.94
CA LYS A 30 14.82 2.16 -8.24
C LYS A 30 14.93 3.32 -9.23
N VAL A 31 14.35 4.47 -8.88
CA VAL A 31 14.36 5.68 -9.73
C VAL A 31 15.04 6.87 -9.05
N ASP A 32 15.19 6.83 -7.73
CA ASP A 32 15.78 7.90 -6.96
C ASP A 32 16.36 7.36 -5.66
N GLU A 33 17.41 7.97 -5.15
CA GLU A 33 18.01 7.71 -3.84
C GLU A 33 18.70 8.95 -3.28
N GLY A 34 18.84 9.01 -1.96
CA GLY A 34 19.47 10.14 -1.30
C GLY A 34 19.28 10.12 0.20
N VAL A 35 19.26 11.30 0.79
CA VAL A 35 18.95 11.50 2.21
C VAL A 35 17.77 12.45 2.36
N VAL A 36 16.95 12.21 3.38
CA VAL A 36 15.78 13.05 3.64
C VAL A 36 16.22 14.46 4.02
N PRO A 37 15.83 15.49 3.25
CA PRO A 37 16.17 16.88 3.58
C PRO A 37 15.57 17.30 4.93
N THR A 38 16.32 18.08 5.71
CA THR A 38 15.86 18.56 7.02
C THR A 38 14.55 19.33 6.95
N GLU A 39 14.38 20.16 5.91
CA GLU A 39 13.17 20.94 5.70
C GLU A 39 11.96 20.05 5.41
N LEU A 40 12.15 19.02 4.58
CA LEU A 40 11.11 18.05 4.29
C LEU A 40 10.73 17.25 5.54
N ALA A 41 11.70 16.78 6.32
CA ALA A 41 11.46 16.06 7.56
C ALA A 41 10.65 16.90 8.57
N ARG A 42 10.92 18.20 8.66
CA ARG A 42 10.14 19.13 9.48
C ARG A 42 8.72 19.35 8.95
N ALA A 43 8.59 19.51 7.63
CA ALA A 43 7.29 19.74 7.00
C ALA A 43 6.31 18.56 7.16
N ILE A 44 6.82 17.34 7.23
CA ILE A 44 6.01 16.13 7.50
C ILE A 44 5.95 15.75 8.99
N GLU A 45 6.39 16.66 9.87
CA GLU A 45 6.42 16.48 11.34
C GLU A 45 7.22 15.25 11.81
N ARG A 46 8.23 14.86 11.04
CA ARG A 46 9.14 13.75 11.34
C ARG A 46 10.61 14.21 11.29
N PRO A 47 10.99 15.12 12.20
CA PRO A 47 12.37 15.63 12.24
C PRO A 47 13.43 14.54 12.49
N ASP A 48 13.03 13.43 13.09
CA ASP A 48 13.85 12.24 13.32
C ASP A 48 14.30 11.53 12.03
N LEU A 49 13.65 11.81 10.90
CA LEU A 49 14.02 11.28 9.59
C LEU A 49 15.05 12.14 8.85
N ALA A 50 15.37 13.35 9.32
CA ALA A 50 16.36 14.23 8.68
C ALA A 50 17.71 13.51 8.52
N GLY A 51 18.30 13.57 7.33
CA GLY A 51 19.55 12.91 6.99
C GLY A 51 19.49 11.39 6.87
N ARG A 52 18.34 10.76 7.07
CA ARG A 52 18.20 9.31 6.87
C ARG A 52 18.24 8.96 5.39
N PRO A 53 18.96 7.89 5.00
CA PRO A 53 18.95 7.40 3.64
C PRO A 53 17.53 7.02 3.19
N PHE A 54 17.24 7.28 1.93
CA PHE A 54 16.03 6.80 1.27
C PHE A 54 16.33 6.30 -0.14
N MET A 55 15.42 5.49 -0.65
CA MET A 55 15.28 5.19 -2.08
C MET A 55 13.81 5.30 -2.48
N THR A 56 13.58 5.56 -3.77
CA THR A 56 12.24 5.57 -4.36
C THR A 56 12.14 4.47 -5.40
N MET A 57 11.15 3.61 -5.22
CA MET A 57 10.84 2.49 -6.10
C MET A 57 9.56 2.79 -6.87
N MET A 58 9.54 2.42 -8.15
CA MET A 58 8.35 2.58 -9.01
C MET A 58 8.06 1.30 -9.78
N PRO A 59 6.80 1.04 -10.16
CA PRO A 59 6.49 -0.07 -11.06
C PRO A 59 7.25 0.06 -12.38
N ALA A 60 7.55 -1.08 -13.01
CA ALA A 60 8.32 -1.10 -14.25
C ALA A 60 7.61 -0.35 -15.38
N THR A 61 6.29 -0.41 -15.42
CA THR A 61 5.42 0.21 -16.44
C THR A 61 4.14 0.74 -15.80
N GLY A 62 3.36 1.52 -16.55
CA GLY A 62 2.10 2.09 -16.09
C GLY A 62 2.27 3.36 -15.26
N PRO A 63 1.24 3.75 -14.49
CA PRO A 63 1.26 4.95 -13.67
C PRO A 63 2.43 4.98 -12.69
N GLN A 64 3.13 6.10 -12.62
CA GLN A 64 4.34 6.27 -11.83
C GLN A 64 4.01 6.75 -10.41
N VAL A 65 3.41 5.87 -9.61
CA VAL A 65 3.18 6.09 -8.18
C VAL A 65 4.30 5.43 -7.40
N GLY A 66 5.12 6.23 -6.72
CA GLY A 66 6.32 5.74 -6.05
C GLY A 66 6.05 5.17 -4.65
N ILE A 67 6.88 4.21 -4.26
CA ILE A 67 7.06 3.83 -2.86
C ILE A 67 8.44 4.32 -2.43
N ARG A 68 8.50 5.32 -1.55
CA ARG A 68 9.73 5.83 -0.96
C ARG A 68 10.03 5.07 0.31
N VAL A 69 11.10 4.34 0.32
CA VAL A 69 11.60 3.57 1.47
C VAL A 69 12.66 4.39 2.17
N VAL A 70 12.43 4.74 3.42
CA VAL A 70 13.33 5.56 4.25
C VAL A 70 13.91 4.70 5.36
N GLN A 71 15.22 4.80 5.59
CA GLN A 71 15.85 4.07 6.70
C GLN A 71 15.29 4.55 8.04
N GLY A 72 14.73 3.61 8.78
CA GLY A 72 14.10 3.87 10.07
C GLY A 72 13.12 2.75 10.42
N GLY A 73 12.22 3.04 11.32
CA GLY A 73 11.18 2.11 11.74
C GLY A 73 11.19 1.87 13.24
N ASP A 74 10.05 1.39 13.72
CA ASP A 74 9.84 0.99 15.11
C ASP A 74 9.98 -0.54 15.18
N GLN A 75 10.91 -1.04 15.97
CA GLN A 75 11.07 -2.49 16.20
C GLN A 75 9.84 -3.14 16.85
N GLY A 76 9.02 -2.33 17.55
CA GLY A 76 7.76 -2.77 18.12
C GLY A 76 6.55 -2.63 17.21
N TYR A 77 6.75 -2.25 15.93
CA TYR A 77 5.63 -2.14 15.00
C TYR A 77 4.99 -3.50 14.75
N GLN A 78 3.68 -3.54 14.90
CA GLN A 78 2.84 -4.68 14.56
C GLN A 78 1.78 -4.22 13.55
N PRO A 79 1.75 -4.81 12.35
CA PRO A 79 0.73 -4.47 11.36
C PRO A 79 -0.67 -4.76 11.92
N MET A 80 -1.66 -4.00 11.48
CA MET A 80 -3.07 -4.18 11.85
C MET A 80 -3.43 -3.94 13.34
N LYS A 81 -2.48 -3.56 14.17
CA LYS A 81 -2.70 -3.28 15.61
C LYS A 81 -2.67 -1.79 15.96
N ARG A 82 -2.57 -0.92 14.97
CA ARG A 82 -2.53 0.54 15.15
C ARG A 82 -3.50 1.24 14.20
N VAL A 83 -4.05 2.36 14.64
CA VAL A 83 -4.82 3.28 13.78
C VAL A 83 -3.89 4.12 12.91
N GLY A 84 -4.42 4.71 11.85
CA GLY A 84 -3.68 5.49 10.86
C GLY A 84 -3.47 4.71 9.56
N TRP A 85 -2.50 5.14 8.73
CA TRP A 85 -2.18 4.46 7.47
C TRP A 85 -1.69 3.04 7.75
N SER A 86 -2.43 2.05 7.28
CA SER A 86 -2.24 0.65 7.65
C SER A 86 -1.85 -0.25 6.48
N ALA A 87 -2.34 0.00 5.27
CA ALA A 87 -2.01 -0.84 4.12
C ALA A 87 -1.85 -0.04 2.83
N ILE A 88 -1.05 -0.61 1.93
CA ILE A 88 -0.80 -0.15 0.56
C ILE A 88 -1.50 -1.14 -0.36
N GLU A 89 -2.44 -0.68 -1.17
CA GLU A 89 -3.11 -1.55 -2.13
C GLU A 89 -2.54 -1.35 -3.53
N LEU A 90 -2.03 -2.46 -4.10
CA LEU A 90 -1.39 -2.51 -5.41
C LEU A 90 -2.29 -3.27 -6.38
N LEU A 91 -2.40 -2.75 -7.61
CA LEU A 91 -2.97 -3.53 -8.71
C LEU A 91 -2.00 -4.65 -9.08
N VAL A 92 -2.54 -5.85 -9.31
CA VAL A 92 -1.76 -6.99 -9.80
C VAL A 92 -2.50 -7.70 -10.92
N GLU A 93 -1.74 -8.31 -11.82
CA GLU A 93 -2.31 -9.04 -12.96
C GLU A 93 -2.90 -10.39 -12.53
N ASP A 94 -2.19 -11.14 -11.69
CA ASP A 94 -2.56 -12.48 -11.23
C ASP A 94 -2.12 -12.70 -9.77
N PRO A 95 -3.02 -12.53 -8.79
CA PRO A 95 -2.71 -12.77 -7.38
C PRO A 95 -2.30 -14.22 -7.07
N GLU A 96 -2.86 -15.20 -7.78
CA GLU A 96 -2.51 -16.61 -7.57
C GLU A 96 -1.08 -16.93 -8.05
N GLN A 97 -0.69 -16.43 -9.20
CA GLN A 97 0.69 -16.55 -9.69
C GLN A 97 1.65 -15.81 -8.75
N LEU A 98 1.27 -14.59 -8.33
CA LEU A 98 2.11 -13.79 -7.45
C LEU A 98 2.28 -14.48 -6.09
N LYS A 99 1.24 -15.10 -5.52
CA LYS A 99 1.33 -15.92 -4.30
C LYS A 99 2.40 -17.02 -4.43
N ARG A 100 2.43 -17.69 -5.56
CA ARG A 100 3.46 -18.74 -5.83
C ARG A 100 4.86 -18.13 -5.90
N ASN A 101 5.00 -17.00 -6.58
CA ASN A 101 6.28 -16.31 -6.75
C ASN A 101 6.85 -15.76 -5.43
N LEU A 102 5.99 -15.37 -4.49
CA LEU A 102 6.39 -14.86 -3.19
C LEU A 102 6.84 -15.94 -2.19
N GLN A 103 6.69 -17.22 -2.53
CA GLN A 103 7.14 -18.31 -1.63
C GLN A 103 8.65 -18.28 -1.42
N GLY A 104 9.07 -18.35 -0.15
CA GLY A 104 10.48 -18.29 0.23
C GLY A 104 11.11 -16.89 0.19
N SER A 105 10.33 -15.85 -0.14
CA SER A 105 10.77 -14.45 -0.12
C SER A 105 10.65 -13.83 1.28
N LEU A 106 11.00 -12.54 1.37
CA LEU A 106 10.76 -11.72 2.56
C LEU A 106 9.29 -11.26 2.71
N PHE A 107 8.44 -11.56 1.73
CA PHE A 107 7.01 -11.33 1.83
C PHE A 107 6.34 -12.53 2.49
N ARG A 108 5.55 -12.25 3.51
CA ARG A 108 4.79 -13.28 4.22
C ARG A 108 3.33 -13.22 3.80
N HIS A 109 2.83 -14.28 3.20
CA HIS A 109 1.40 -14.45 2.90
C HIS A 109 0.58 -14.45 4.20
N LEU A 110 -0.52 -13.71 4.21
CA LEU A 110 -1.44 -13.62 5.34
C LEU A 110 -2.78 -14.29 5.00
N GLN A 111 -3.48 -13.79 3.97
CA GLN A 111 -4.80 -14.28 3.56
C GLN A 111 -4.99 -14.21 2.04
N GLY A 112 -5.91 -15.03 1.52
CA GLY A 112 -6.29 -15.06 0.11
C GLY A 112 -5.35 -15.84 -0.81
N PRO A 113 -5.39 -15.62 -2.13
CA PRO A 113 -6.36 -14.79 -2.85
C PRO A 113 -7.79 -15.28 -2.71
N ASP A 114 -8.74 -14.35 -2.53
CA ASP A 114 -10.16 -14.65 -2.49
C ASP A 114 -10.97 -13.48 -3.05
N PHE A 115 -12.21 -13.74 -3.46
CA PHE A 115 -13.09 -12.69 -3.92
C PHE A 115 -13.61 -11.86 -2.77
N LEU A 116 -13.58 -10.53 -2.93
CA LEU A 116 -14.01 -9.61 -1.88
C LEU A 116 -15.53 -9.51 -1.79
N THR A 117 -16.24 -9.79 -2.89
CA THR A 117 -17.70 -9.69 -2.97
C THR A 117 -18.31 -10.88 -3.70
N ASP A 118 -19.61 -11.08 -3.52
CA ASP A 118 -20.39 -12.16 -4.18
C ASP A 118 -20.41 -12.01 -5.70
N GLU A 119 -20.28 -10.78 -6.22
CA GLU A 119 -20.17 -10.50 -7.66
C GLU A 119 -18.88 -11.05 -8.29
N ARG A 120 -17.93 -11.48 -7.47
CA ARG A 120 -16.67 -12.11 -7.87
C ARG A 120 -15.90 -11.28 -8.93
N ASN A 121 -15.88 -9.96 -8.74
CA ASN A 121 -15.22 -9.03 -9.65
C ASN A 121 -13.84 -8.59 -9.16
N ILE A 122 -13.59 -8.67 -7.86
CA ILE A 122 -12.35 -8.23 -7.24
C ILE A 122 -11.74 -9.41 -6.48
N LEU A 123 -10.58 -9.86 -6.95
CA LEU A 123 -9.78 -10.90 -6.30
C LEU A 123 -8.60 -10.25 -5.57
N ALA A 124 -8.46 -10.50 -4.28
CA ALA A 124 -7.40 -9.88 -3.50
C ALA A 124 -6.74 -10.84 -2.52
N MET A 125 -5.47 -10.58 -2.21
CA MET A 125 -4.75 -11.23 -1.13
C MET A 125 -4.03 -10.21 -0.25
N GLN A 126 -3.73 -10.61 0.97
CA GLN A 126 -2.92 -9.85 1.90
C GLN A 126 -1.54 -10.46 2.08
N VAL A 127 -0.53 -9.62 2.04
CA VAL A 127 0.84 -10.00 2.39
C VAL A 127 1.49 -8.96 3.28
N SER A 128 2.37 -9.38 4.16
CA SER A 128 3.25 -8.47 4.88
C SER A 128 4.61 -8.45 4.18
N GLY A 129 5.11 -7.26 3.91
CA GLY A 129 6.41 -7.06 3.24
C GLY A 129 7.59 -7.13 4.20
N PRO A 130 8.83 -6.86 3.70
CA PRO A 130 10.08 -7.05 4.44
C PRO A 130 10.18 -6.29 5.77
N ASN A 131 9.44 -5.20 5.92
CA ASN A 131 9.42 -4.38 7.13
C ASN A 131 8.05 -4.39 7.82
N GLN A 132 7.31 -5.48 7.67
CA GLN A 132 5.96 -5.68 8.21
C GLN A 132 4.90 -4.71 7.64
N GLN A 133 5.21 -3.93 6.61
CA GLN A 133 4.20 -3.15 5.91
C GLN A 133 3.19 -4.10 5.26
N LEU A 134 1.92 -3.75 5.39
CA LEU A 134 0.83 -4.53 4.83
C LEU A 134 0.56 -4.12 3.38
N PHE A 135 0.49 -5.12 2.49
CA PHE A 135 0.03 -4.95 1.12
C PHE A 135 -1.28 -5.70 0.89
N TYR A 136 -2.20 -5.05 0.20
CA TYR A 136 -3.31 -5.69 -0.47
C TYR A 136 -2.96 -5.77 -1.96
N LEU A 137 -2.95 -6.98 -2.50
CA LEU A 137 -2.56 -7.28 -3.88
C LEU A 137 -3.84 -7.66 -4.61
N THR A 138 -4.35 -6.73 -5.41
CA THR A 138 -5.73 -6.74 -5.90
C THR A 138 -5.78 -6.80 -7.43
N HIS A 139 -6.55 -7.75 -7.94
CA HIS A 139 -6.91 -7.88 -9.35
C HIS A 139 -8.38 -7.53 -9.55
N MET A 140 -8.66 -6.69 -10.54
CA MET A 140 -10.01 -6.37 -10.96
C MET A 140 -10.29 -7.07 -12.30
N LEU A 141 -11.23 -8.04 -12.30
CA LEU A 141 -11.57 -8.80 -13.49
C LEU A 141 -12.25 -7.91 -14.54
N ASP A 142 -13.11 -7.01 -14.09
CA ASP A 142 -13.79 -6.04 -14.92
C ASP A 142 -13.78 -4.67 -14.23
N PRO A 143 -12.79 -3.81 -14.53
CA PRO A 143 -12.69 -2.50 -13.91
C PRO A 143 -13.92 -1.62 -14.11
N SER A 144 -14.69 -1.83 -15.20
CA SER A 144 -15.91 -1.04 -15.47
C SER A 144 -17.01 -1.23 -14.44
N LYS A 145 -16.98 -2.33 -13.70
CA LYS A 145 -17.92 -2.64 -12.60
C LYS A 145 -17.47 -2.10 -11.25
N SER A 146 -16.27 -1.53 -11.18
CA SER A 146 -15.76 -0.92 -9.95
C SER A 146 -16.00 0.58 -9.96
N PHE A 147 -16.42 1.12 -8.82
CA PHE A 147 -16.52 2.58 -8.66
C PHE A 147 -15.15 3.27 -8.65
N LEU A 148 -14.08 2.55 -8.36
CA LEU A 148 -12.73 3.11 -8.29
C LEU A 148 -12.09 3.32 -9.66
N GLN A 149 -12.40 2.50 -10.65
CA GLN A 149 -11.89 2.55 -12.02
C GLN A 149 -10.39 2.94 -12.10
N PRO A 150 -9.48 2.19 -11.45
CA PRO A 150 -8.06 2.53 -11.49
C PRO A 150 -7.52 2.40 -12.91
N GLU A 151 -6.48 3.18 -13.22
CA GLU A 151 -5.79 3.02 -14.50
C GLU A 151 -5.19 1.61 -14.60
N PRO A 152 -5.39 0.90 -15.73
CA PRO A 152 -4.81 -0.41 -15.92
C PRO A 152 -3.28 -0.38 -15.81
N SER A 153 -2.70 -1.41 -15.23
CA SER A 153 -1.26 -1.59 -15.22
C SER A 153 -0.88 -2.79 -16.08
N PRO A 154 0.00 -2.63 -17.08
CA PRO A 154 0.48 -3.74 -17.89
C PRO A 154 1.60 -4.54 -17.19
N ALA A 155 1.93 -4.23 -15.94
CA ALA A 155 2.93 -4.94 -15.15
C ALA A 155 2.27 -6.01 -14.28
N GLN A 156 3.01 -7.09 -13.99
CA GLN A 156 2.56 -8.13 -13.06
C GLN A 156 2.16 -7.55 -11.70
N VAL A 157 2.93 -6.57 -11.20
CA VAL A 157 2.59 -5.74 -10.06
C VAL A 157 2.64 -4.28 -10.49
N GLY A 158 1.50 -3.64 -10.48
CA GLY A 158 1.31 -2.25 -10.89
C GLY A 158 1.51 -1.27 -9.74
N HIS A 159 0.85 -0.14 -9.87
CA HIS A 159 0.99 0.99 -8.95
C HIS A 159 0.08 0.90 -7.73
N THR A 160 0.38 1.72 -6.72
CA THR A 160 -0.52 1.96 -5.59
C THR A 160 -1.73 2.75 -6.07
N PHE A 161 -2.93 2.21 -5.90
CA PHE A 161 -4.17 2.87 -6.29
C PHE A 161 -5.09 3.18 -5.10
N ILE A 162 -4.88 2.51 -3.96
CA ILE A 162 -5.54 2.80 -2.69
C ILE A 162 -4.52 2.85 -1.56
N MET A 163 -4.78 3.74 -0.60
CA MET A 163 -4.17 3.70 0.73
C MET A 163 -5.26 3.43 1.77
N VAL A 164 -5.07 2.38 2.55
CA VAL A 164 -6.01 1.98 3.60
C VAL A 164 -5.61 2.61 4.93
N MET A 165 -6.59 3.21 5.59
CA MET A 165 -6.39 3.85 6.89
C MET A 165 -7.35 3.24 7.92
N GLY A 166 -6.80 2.74 9.02
CA GLY A 166 -7.58 2.36 10.19
C GLY A 166 -8.03 3.59 10.98
N SER A 167 -9.31 3.66 11.34
CA SER A 167 -9.87 4.74 12.14
C SER A 167 -10.67 4.18 13.30
N PRO A 168 -10.52 4.74 14.52
CA PRO A 168 -11.36 4.35 15.66
C PRO A 168 -12.75 5.02 15.60
N ASP A 169 -12.92 6.08 14.81
CA ASP A 169 -14.17 6.81 14.61
C ASP A 169 -14.30 7.21 13.14
N ILE A 170 -15.11 6.44 12.42
CA ILE A 170 -15.33 6.65 11.00
C ILE A 170 -16.08 7.97 10.74
N SER A 171 -16.97 8.39 11.62
CA SER A 171 -17.76 9.60 11.45
C SER A 171 -16.88 10.85 11.56
N ALA A 172 -16.04 10.90 12.59
CA ALA A 172 -15.06 11.98 12.76
C ALA A 172 -14.06 12.03 11.60
N SER A 173 -13.60 10.86 11.13
CA SER A 173 -12.70 10.78 9.96
C SER A 173 -13.37 11.30 8.69
N LEU A 174 -14.62 10.94 8.42
CA LEU A 174 -15.36 11.44 7.25
C LEU A 174 -15.55 12.94 7.31
N GLU A 175 -15.89 13.49 8.48
CA GLU A 175 -16.02 14.95 8.67
C GLU A 175 -14.70 15.66 8.41
N PHE A 176 -13.59 15.13 8.93
CA PHE A 176 -12.24 15.66 8.67
C PHE A 176 -11.93 15.70 7.16
N TRP A 177 -12.14 14.58 6.45
CA TRP A 177 -11.85 14.51 5.02
C TRP A 177 -12.73 15.44 4.19
N ARG A 178 -14.03 15.60 4.53
CA ARG A 178 -14.91 16.56 3.89
C ARG A 178 -14.49 18.00 4.11
N THR A 179 -14.16 18.34 5.35
CA THR A 179 -13.83 19.71 5.76
C THR A 179 -12.54 20.21 5.14
N TYR A 180 -11.50 19.39 5.17
CA TYR A 180 -10.16 19.85 4.78
C TYR A 180 -9.76 19.50 3.35
N PHE A 181 -10.38 18.52 2.74
CA PHE A 181 -9.99 18.06 1.40
C PHE A 181 -11.09 18.18 0.34
N SER A 182 -12.29 18.59 0.72
CA SER A 182 -13.44 18.78 -0.18
C SER A 182 -13.67 17.56 -1.11
N ASN A 183 -13.52 16.36 -0.56
CA ASN A 183 -13.70 15.13 -1.32
C ASN A 183 -15.17 14.75 -1.38
N ASP A 184 -15.62 14.31 -2.54
CA ASP A 184 -16.87 13.56 -2.67
C ASP A 184 -16.66 12.19 -2.03
N LEU A 185 -17.18 12.05 -0.81
CA LEU A 185 -17.02 10.81 -0.05
C LEU A 185 -18.24 9.91 -0.27
N VAL A 186 -17.98 8.67 -0.66
CA VAL A 186 -18.97 7.60 -0.51
C VAL A 186 -19.21 7.39 0.98
N GLY A 187 -20.46 7.28 1.39
CA GLY A 187 -20.80 7.01 2.79
C GLY A 187 -20.26 5.67 3.26
N PRO A 188 -20.19 5.46 4.60
CA PRO A 188 -19.72 4.18 5.12
C PRO A 188 -20.62 3.04 4.65
N ILE A 189 -20.00 2.00 4.11
CA ILE A 189 -20.68 0.77 3.72
C ILE A 189 -20.39 -0.25 4.83
N PRO A 190 -21.38 -0.68 5.62
CA PRO A 190 -21.20 -1.66 6.67
C PRO A 190 -21.00 -3.04 6.04
N TYR A 191 -19.75 -3.39 5.75
CA TYR A 191 -19.42 -4.64 5.10
C TYR A 191 -18.20 -5.29 5.76
N ARG A 192 -18.31 -6.58 6.10
CA ARG A 192 -17.19 -7.39 6.56
C ARG A 192 -16.62 -8.17 5.37
N ILE A 193 -15.40 -7.86 5.00
CA ILE A 193 -14.65 -8.64 4.04
C ILE A 193 -13.94 -9.76 4.80
N GLY A 194 -14.46 -11.00 4.72
CA GLY A 194 -13.98 -12.13 5.52
C GLY A 194 -12.48 -12.33 5.40
N VAL A 195 -11.99 -12.48 4.16
CA VAL A 195 -10.57 -12.69 3.85
C VAL A 195 -9.64 -11.59 4.38
N LEU A 196 -10.10 -10.34 4.45
CA LEU A 196 -9.32 -9.24 5.01
C LEU A 196 -9.45 -9.14 6.52
N SER A 197 -10.66 -9.38 7.05
CA SER A 197 -10.97 -9.23 8.47
C SER A 197 -10.30 -10.28 9.34
N GLU A 198 -10.18 -11.52 8.88
CA GLU A 198 -9.53 -12.62 9.60
C GLU A 198 -8.06 -12.36 9.92
N ALA A 199 -7.39 -11.54 9.12
CA ALA A 199 -6.01 -11.17 9.38
C ALA A 199 -5.85 -10.14 10.52
N TYR A 200 -6.96 -9.47 10.93
CA TYR A 200 -6.97 -8.51 12.04
C TYR A 200 -7.32 -9.15 13.41
N ASP A 201 -7.87 -10.34 13.43
CA ASP A 201 -8.21 -11.09 14.65
C ASP A 201 -6.97 -11.83 15.19
#